data_3118490de23263eebeb402a964ebaf7c
#
_entry.id   3118490de23263eebeb402a964ebaf7c
#
_cell.length_a   1.000
_cell.length_b   1.000
_cell.length_c   1.000
_cell.angle_alpha   90.00
_cell.angle_beta   90.00
_cell.angle_gamma   90.00
#
_symmetry.space_group_name_H-M   'P 1'
#
loop_
_entity.id
_entity.type
_entity.pdbx_description
1 polymer ?
#
loop_
_entity_poly.entity_id
_entity_poly.type
_entity_poly.pdbx_seq_one_letter_code
_entity_poly.pdbx_strand_id
1 'polypeptide(L)'
;MVNNLYTQEGWLNIPYLADQPAWLIVIIGKRQVGKTYGVLKYMLDNDIYHILLRRTTAELDTISASPDLNPYKVFESEHKTGLFKQAKKLCRICDYSLDGDGKAIEGTQRGIATSLAEIAHIRGFNGDSFTDIVFDEFIPEKGVITRRTEGDAFLNAYVTISGNRELAGRPPLRAWLLANTNNINSAILEALNLTDDVLYMRRKGREELLTDKGVLIVQPDSQRVISQRKETALMKQISNKSDFYGMAIENAWSYDDSPYIKNMPLKGMQPAWGYDDSIFAWKHPGGYYVCRAPFRGHSDCKYEGSRTDRERLAMEWSIMKPYYYAACISFSDLRTLAIFKTIFNID
;
A
#
# COMPACT_ATOMS: atom_id res chain seq x y z
N MET A 1 -4.47 -0.19 30.24
CA MET A 1 -5.46 -0.52 29.21
C MET A 1 -4.93 -1.78 28.52
N VAL A 2 -5.77 -2.82 28.41
CA VAL A 2 -5.41 -4.01 27.64
C VAL A 2 -5.29 -3.56 26.18
N ASN A 3 -4.16 -3.79 25.55
CA ASN A 3 -3.98 -3.46 24.13
C ASN A 3 -4.74 -4.52 23.31
N ASN A 4 -5.96 -4.20 22.86
CA ASN A 4 -6.82 -5.11 22.11
C ASN A 4 -6.33 -5.36 20.67
N LEU A 5 -5.32 -4.61 20.22
CA LEU A 5 -4.74 -4.73 18.87
C LEU A 5 -4.06 -6.09 18.64
N TYR A 6 -3.65 -6.77 19.70
CA TYR A 6 -2.94 -8.04 19.64
C TYR A 6 -3.64 -9.13 20.41
N THR A 7 -3.50 -10.38 19.91
CA THR A 7 -3.85 -11.59 20.66
C THR A 7 -2.87 -11.82 21.80
N GLN A 8 -3.17 -12.78 22.65
CA GLN A 8 -2.26 -13.18 23.76
C GLN A 8 -0.89 -13.66 23.25
N GLU A 9 -0.83 -14.23 22.04
CA GLU A 9 0.40 -14.68 21.38
C GLU A 9 1.16 -13.53 20.70
N GLY A 10 0.56 -12.36 20.57
CA GLY A 10 1.15 -11.17 19.96
C GLY A 10 0.84 -10.99 18.48
N TRP A 11 -0.05 -11.80 17.89
CA TRP A 11 -0.52 -11.62 16.52
C TRP A 11 -1.56 -10.49 16.44
N LEU A 12 -1.74 -9.92 15.25
CA LEU A 12 -2.84 -8.96 15.04
C LEU A 12 -4.20 -9.58 15.36
N ASN A 13 -4.98 -8.87 16.15
CA ASN A 13 -6.35 -9.23 16.50
C ASN A 13 -7.33 -8.74 15.42
N ILE A 14 -7.48 -9.51 14.36
CA ILE A 14 -8.32 -9.12 13.21
C ILE A 14 -9.80 -8.94 13.60
N PRO A 15 -10.42 -9.79 14.44
CA PRO A 15 -11.77 -9.54 14.95
C PRO A 15 -11.92 -8.15 15.57
N TYR A 16 -10.97 -7.71 16.42
CA TYR A 16 -10.98 -6.37 16.99
C TYR A 16 -10.94 -5.27 15.92
N LEU A 17 -10.12 -5.44 14.88
CA LEU A 17 -10.05 -4.48 13.78
C LEU A 17 -11.35 -4.46 12.95
N ALA A 18 -11.97 -5.61 12.77
CA ALA A 18 -13.23 -5.75 12.04
C ALA A 18 -14.41 -5.10 12.76
N ASP A 19 -14.36 -5.06 14.10
CA ASP A 19 -15.39 -4.43 14.95
C ASP A 19 -15.29 -2.88 14.96
N GLN A 20 -14.18 -2.31 14.44
CA GLN A 20 -14.05 -0.87 14.36
C GLN A 20 -15.02 -0.29 13.29
N PRO A 21 -15.56 0.93 13.49
CA PRO A 21 -16.46 1.58 12.55
C PRO A 21 -15.69 2.13 11.33
N ALA A 22 -15.02 1.22 10.59
CA ALA A 22 -14.18 1.54 9.45
C ALA A 22 -14.63 0.80 8.20
N TRP A 23 -14.80 1.51 7.10
CA TRP A 23 -15.00 0.93 5.78
C TRP A 23 -13.68 0.58 5.08
N LEU A 24 -12.60 1.24 5.48
CA LEU A 24 -11.27 1.03 4.96
C LEU A 24 -10.31 0.74 6.12
N ILE A 25 -9.67 -0.42 6.09
CA ILE A 25 -8.68 -0.85 7.07
C ILE A 25 -7.33 -1.03 6.35
N VAL A 26 -6.35 -0.21 6.72
CA VAL A 26 -5.02 -0.19 6.10
C VAL A 26 -4.01 -0.72 7.11
N ILE A 27 -3.42 -1.88 6.83
CA ILE A 27 -2.45 -2.52 7.73
C ILE A 27 -1.07 -2.52 7.06
N ILE A 28 -0.19 -1.67 7.54
CA ILE A 28 1.18 -1.55 7.02
C ILE A 28 2.15 -1.92 8.13
N GLY A 29 2.87 -3.01 7.98
CA GLY A 29 3.74 -3.46 9.04
C GLY A 29 4.73 -4.53 8.60
N LYS A 30 5.56 -4.95 9.53
CA LYS A 30 6.58 -5.98 9.37
C LYS A 30 6.02 -7.24 8.72
N ARG A 31 6.89 -7.99 8.08
CA ARG A 31 6.55 -9.33 7.60
C ARG A 31 6.19 -10.24 8.79
N GLN A 32 5.31 -11.21 8.56
CA GLN A 32 4.97 -12.27 9.53
C GLN A 32 4.38 -11.75 10.87
N VAL A 33 3.63 -10.66 10.83
CA VAL A 33 2.81 -10.22 11.98
C VAL A 33 1.35 -10.71 11.88
N GLY A 34 1.07 -11.60 10.93
CA GLY A 34 -0.24 -12.22 10.77
C GLY A 34 -1.23 -11.44 9.92
N LYS A 35 -0.83 -10.43 9.13
CA LYS A 35 -1.73 -9.60 8.31
C LYS A 35 -2.60 -10.45 7.38
N THR A 36 -2.00 -11.03 6.35
CA THR A 36 -2.69 -11.80 5.31
C THR A 36 -3.37 -13.03 5.92
N TYR A 37 -2.63 -13.79 6.75
CA TYR A 37 -3.16 -14.95 7.43
C TYR A 37 -4.42 -14.61 8.26
N GLY A 38 -4.33 -13.61 9.12
CA GLY A 38 -5.43 -13.26 10.01
C GLY A 38 -6.67 -12.75 9.26
N VAL A 39 -6.47 -11.91 8.21
CA VAL A 39 -7.60 -11.38 7.43
C VAL A 39 -8.26 -12.47 6.62
N LEU A 40 -7.51 -13.34 5.93
CA LEU A 40 -8.11 -14.43 5.16
C LEU A 40 -8.80 -15.47 6.06
N LYS A 41 -8.21 -15.78 7.23
CA LYS A 41 -8.86 -16.64 8.23
C LYS A 41 -10.19 -16.02 8.69
N TYR A 42 -10.19 -14.72 9.02
CA TYR A 42 -11.40 -14.01 9.43
C TYR A 42 -12.50 -14.06 8.35
N MET A 43 -12.13 -13.92 7.05
CA MET A 43 -13.09 -14.06 5.94
C MET A 43 -13.73 -15.46 5.92
N LEU A 44 -12.91 -16.51 6.09
CA LEU A 44 -13.40 -17.90 6.07
C LEU A 44 -14.23 -18.24 7.31
N ASP A 45 -13.75 -17.90 8.50
CA ASP A 45 -14.41 -18.22 9.78
C ASP A 45 -15.79 -17.56 9.90
N ASN A 46 -16.00 -16.42 9.23
CA ASN A 46 -17.26 -15.65 9.27
C ASN A 46 -18.09 -15.78 7.99
N ASP A 47 -17.77 -16.71 7.10
CA ASP A 47 -18.48 -16.93 5.83
C ASP A 47 -18.59 -15.64 4.97
N ILE A 48 -17.59 -14.75 5.03
CA ILE A 48 -17.59 -13.48 4.31
C ILE A 48 -17.28 -13.71 2.84
N TYR A 49 -18.20 -13.33 1.96
CA TYR A 49 -18.03 -13.40 0.52
C TYR A 49 -17.16 -12.22 0.05
N HIS A 50 -15.92 -12.49 -0.35
CA HIS A 50 -14.90 -11.47 -0.53
C HIS A 50 -14.15 -11.54 -1.87
N ILE A 51 -13.47 -10.45 -2.20
CA ILE A 51 -12.55 -10.36 -3.33
C ILE A 51 -11.12 -10.34 -2.79
N LEU A 52 -10.32 -11.34 -3.16
CA LEU A 52 -8.86 -11.27 -2.98
C LEU A 52 -8.25 -10.54 -4.19
N LEU A 53 -7.69 -9.37 -3.94
CA LEU A 53 -7.08 -8.54 -4.96
C LEU A 53 -5.56 -8.60 -4.86
N ARG A 54 -4.90 -8.90 -6.00
CA ARG A 54 -3.45 -8.77 -6.15
C ARG A 54 -3.15 -7.57 -7.03
N ARG A 55 -1.96 -7.00 -6.93
CA ARG A 55 -1.58 -5.81 -7.67
C ARG A 55 -1.49 -6.08 -9.18
N THR A 56 -0.86 -7.19 -9.54
CA THR A 56 -0.62 -7.57 -10.94
C THR A 56 -1.20 -8.95 -11.28
N THR A 57 -1.42 -9.18 -12.57
CA THR A 57 -1.86 -10.47 -13.08
C THR A 57 -0.79 -11.55 -12.85
N ALA A 58 0.50 -11.20 -12.95
CA ALA A 58 1.59 -12.14 -12.70
C ALA A 58 1.59 -12.64 -11.24
N GLU A 59 1.30 -11.77 -10.27
CA GLU A 59 1.13 -12.15 -8.86
C GLU A 59 -0.06 -13.09 -8.68
N LEU A 60 -1.20 -12.81 -9.34
CA LEU A 60 -2.37 -13.69 -9.31
C LEU A 60 -2.05 -15.05 -9.93
N ASP A 61 -1.39 -15.06 -11.08
CA ASP A 61 -1.00 -16.29 -11.75
C ASP A 61 -0.08 -17.15 -10.87
N THR A 62 0.85 -16.52 -10.15
CA THR A 62 1.75 -17.22 -9.23
C THR A 62 0.97 -17.94 -8.12
N ILE A 63 0.08 -17.24 -7.41
CA ILE A 63 -0.68 -17.85 -6.29
C ILE A 63 -1.73 -18.88 -6.74
N SER A 64 -2.10 -18.86 -8.01
CA SER A 64 -3.07 -19.80 -8.60
C SER A 64 -2.42 -20.91 -9.43
N ALA A 65 -1.09 -20.90 -9.59
CA ALA A 65 -0.38 -21.89 -10.42
C ALA A 65 -0.33 -23.27 -9.77
N SER A 66 -0.29 -23.34 -8.45
CA SER A 66 -0.19 -24.57 -7.68
C SER A 66 -0.99 -24.48 -6.39
N PRO A 67 -1.57 -25.58 -5.91
CA PRO A 67 -2.20 -25.64 -4.59
C PRO A 67 -1.26 -25.17 -3.46
N ASP A 68 0.04 -25.45 -3.56
CA ASP A 68 1.03 -25.10 -2.53
C ASP A 68 1.33 -23.57 -2.47
N LEU A 69 1.05 -22.84 -3.55
CA LEU A 69 1.19 -21.38 -3.61
C LEU A 69 -0.09 -20.64 -3.25
N ASN A 70 -1.18 -21.38 -3.09
CA ASN A 70 -2.47 -20.83 -2.73
C ASN A 70 -2.46 -20.29 -1.29
N PRO A 71 -2.80 -19.00 -1.06
CA PRO A 71 -2.78 -18.40 0.28
C PRO A 71 -3.79 -19.03 1.26
N TYR A 72 -4.79 -19.76 0.77
CA TYR A 72 -5.75 -20.48 1.61
C TYR A 72 -5.26 -21.87 2.05
N LYS A 73 -4.18 -22.40 1.47
CA LYS A 73 -3.61 -23.72 1.81
C LYS A 73 -3.27 -23.86 3.29
N VAL A 74 -2.85 -22.76 3.93
CA VAL A 74 -2.51 -22.76 5.35
C VAL A 74 -3.69 -23.07 6.29
N PHE A 75 -4.92 -22.98 5.79
CA PHE A 75 -6.14 -23.28 6.54
C PHE A 75 -6.72 -24.66 6.23
N GLU A 76 -6.03 -25.50 5.46
CA GLU A 76 -6.56 -26.78 4.96
C GLU A 76 -7.07 -27.74 6.06
N SER A 77 -6.52 -27.63 7.27
CA SER A 77 -7.00 -28.39 8.43
C SER A 77 -8.35 -27.94 8.96
N GLU A 78 -8.73 -26.67 8.76
CA GLU A 78 -9.96 -26.06 9.25
C GLU A 78 -10.93 -25.78 8.09
N HIS A 79 -10.38 -25.25 6.99
CA HIS A 79 -11.10 -24.84 5.79
C HIS A 79 -10.41 -25.40 4.55
N LYS A 80 -11.03 -26.34 3.86
CA LYS A 80 -10.53 -26.84 2.58
C LYS A 80 -10.94 -25.88 1.47
N THR A 81 -10.20 -24.76 1.33
CA THR A 81 -10.50 -23.69 0.37
C THR A 81 -9.36 -23.53 -0.63
N GLY A 82 -9.68 -23.36 -1.90
CA GLY A 82 -8.72 -23.26 -2.98
C GLY A 82 -9.06 -22.19 -4.00
N LEU A 83 -8.06 -21.89 -4.87
CA LEU A 83 -8.21 -21.03 -6.03
C LEU A 83 -8.40 -21.87 -7.29
N PHE A 84 -9.54 -21.70 -7.96
CA PHE A 84 -9.90 -22.40 -9.18
C PHE A 84 -9.90 -21.43 -10.35
N LYS A 85 -8.98 -21.60 -11.28
CA LYS A 85 -8.84 -20.73 -12.46
C LYS A 85 -10.10 -20.76 -13.32
N GLN A 86 -10.58 -19.58 -13.68
CA GLN A 86 -11.57 -19.41 -14.74
C GLN A 86 -10.93 -18.75 -15.97
N ALA A 87 -11.69 -18.63 -17.07
CA ALA A 87 -11.26 -17.88 -18.23
C ALA A 87 -10.96 -16.40 -17.84
N LYS A 88 -9.96 -15.78 -18.49
CA LYS A 88 -9.66 -14.35 -18.38
C LYS A 88 -9.15 -13.86 -17.02
N LYS A 89 -8.18 -14.58 -16.40
CA LYS A 89 -7.43 -14.06 -15.25
C LYS A 89 -8.29 -13.76 -14.01
N LEU A 90 -9.33 -14.52 -13.84
CA LEU A 90 -10.19 -14.57 -12.67
C LEU A 90 -10.10 -15.98 -12.07
N CYS A 91 -9.99 -16.05 -10.73
CA CYS A 91 -10.09 -17.31 -10.01
C CYS A 91 -11.33 -17.27 -9.09
N ARG A 92 -12.06 -18.38 -9.00
CA ARG A 92 -13.02 -18.56 -7.92
C ARG A 92 -12.28 -19.01 -6.67
N ILE A 93 -12.69 -18.49 -5.54
CA ILE A 93 -12.32 -18.99 -4.21
C ILE A 93 -13.43 -19.93 -3.81
N CYS A 94 -13.15 -21.24 -3.74
CA CYS A 94 -14.16 -22.24 -3.42
C CYS A 94 -13.67 -23.18 -2.33
N ASP A 95 -14.57 -23.64 -1.49
CA ASP A 95 -14.33 -24.86 -0.73
C ASP A 95 -14.14 -26.02 -1.69
N TYR A 96 -13.44 -27.07 -1.27
CA TYR A 96 -13.28 -28.25 -2.09
C TYR A 96 -13.29 -29.54 -1.26
N SER A 97 -13.66 -30.63 -1.91
CA SER A 97 -13.44 -31.98 -1.45
C SER A 97 -12.49 -32.70 -2.42
N LEU A 98 -11.93 -33.81 -2.00
CA LEU A 98 -11.15 -34.68 -2.88
C LEU A 98 -12.01 -35.87 -3.31
N ASP A 99 -11.96 -36.21 -4.61
CA ASP A 99 -12.56 -37.43 -5.12
C ASP A 99 -11.70 -38.68 -4.78
N GLY A 100 -12.14 -39.84 -5.25
CA GLY A 100 -11.43 -41.10 -5.01
C GLY A 100 -10.01 -41.17 -5.59
N ASP A 101 -9.70 -40.32 -6.56
CA ASP A 101 -8.39 -40.19 -7.23
C ASP A 101 -7.55 -39.04 -6.67
N GLY A 102 -8.04 -38.35 -5.62
CA GLY A 102 -7.36 -37.22 -4.98
C GLY A 102 -7.47 -35.89 -5.74
N LYS A 103 -8.36 -35.81 -6.75
CA LYS A 103 -8.61 -34.59 -7.49
C LYS A 103 -9.60 -33.68 -6.74
N ALA A 104 -9.32 -32.37 -6.71
CA ALA A 104 -10.21 -31.40 -6.08
C ALA A 104 -11.51 -31.23 -6.86
N ILE A 105 -12.63 -31.37 -6.15
CA ILE A 105 -14.00 -31.07 -6.61
C ILE A 105 -14.41 -29.76 -5.96
N GLU A 106 -14.75 -28.76 -6.77
CA GLU A 106 -15.19 -27.45 -6.31
C GLU A 106 -16.54 -27.58 -5.56
N GLY A 107 -16.59 -26.94 -4.38
CA GLY A 107 -17.78 -26.83 -3.54
C GLY A 107 -18.34 -25.41 -3.50
N THR A 108 -18.69 -24.95 -2.30
CA THR A 108 -19.27 -23.61 -2.09
C THR A 108 -18.28 -22.53 -2.47
N GLN A 109 -18.73 -21.57 -3.29
CA GLN A 109 -17.92 -20.42 -3.64
C GLN A 109 -17.89 -19.43 -2.47
N ARG A 110 -16.68 -19.02 -2.06
CA ARG A 110 -16.39 -18.08 -0.95
C ARG A 110 -16.02 -16.68 -1.45
N GLY A 111 -15.79 -16.53 -2.75
CA GLY A 111 -15.41 -15.26 -3.34
C GLY A 111 -14.70 -15.43 -4.69
N ILE A 112 -13.96 -14.41 -5.07
CA ILE A 112 -13.11 -14.42 -6.25
C ILE A 112 -11.72 -13.87 -5.94
N ALA A 113 -10.73 -14.29 -6.72
CA ALA A 113 -9.42 -13.67 -6.72
C ALA A 113 -9.12 -13.09 -8.12
N THR A 114 -8.61 -11.87 -8.16
CA THR A 114 -8.29 -11.16 -9.40
C THR A 114 -7.14 -10.17 -9.18
N SER A 115 -6.70 -9.49 -10.23
CA SER A 115 -5.73 -8.40 -10.10
C SER A 115 -6.36 -7.03 -10.29
N LEU A 116 -5.70 -6.01 -9.74
CA LEU A 116 -6.11 -4.62 -9.90
C LEU A 116 -6.18 -4.23 -11.38
N ALA A 117 -5.24 -4.73 -12.19
CA ALA A 117 -5.21 -4.47 -13.62
C ALA A 117 -6.43 -5.04 -14.36
N GLU A 118 -6.94 -6.20 -13.93
CA GLU A 118 -8.06 -6.86 -14.60
C GLU A 118 -9.41 -6.31 -14.15
N ILE A 119 -9.59 -6.07 -12.84
CA ILE A 119 -10.89 -5.63 -12.31
C ILE A 119 -11.30 -4.25 -12.84
N ALA A 120 -10.34 -3.38 -13.10
CA ALA A 120 -10.57 -2.06 -13.70
C ALA A 120 -11.16 -2.15 -15.14
N HIS A 121 -11.03 -3.31 -15.78
CA HIS A 121 -11.55 -3.56 -17.14
C HIS A 121 -12.84 -4.36 -17.18
N ILE A 122 -13.33 -4.89 -16.05
CA ILE A 122 -14.57 -5.65 -15.99
C ILE A 122 -15.77 -4.69 -15.98
N ARG A 123 -16.30 -4.41 -17.16
CA ARG A 123 -17.53 -3.61 -17.30
C ARG A 123 -18.76 -4.46 -16.95
N GLY A 124 -19.71 -3.87 -16.23
CA GLY A 124 -20.96 -4.56 -15.84
C GLY A 124 -20.77 -5.63 -14.75
N PHE A 125 -19.69 -5.51 -13.96
CA PHE A 125 -19.46 -6.37 -12.80
C PHE A 125 -20.56 -6.12 -11.75
N ASN A 126 -21.30 -7.18 -11.40
CA ASN A 126 -22.22 -7.10 -10.28
C ASN A 126 -21.48 -7.45 -8.99
N GLY A 127 -21.08 -6.41 -8.25
CA GLY A 127 -20.38 -6.52 -6.97
C GLY A 127 -21.28 -6.67 -5.75
N ASP A 128 -22.59 -6.75 -5.94
CA ASP A 128 -23.59 -6.65 -4.87
C ASP A 128 -23.46 -7.71 -3.78
N SER A 129 -23.02 -8.91 -4.11
CA SER A 129 -22.83 -10.01 -3.17
C SER A 129 -21.54 -9.91 -2.36
N PHE A 130 -20.56 -9.14 -2.81
CA PHE A 130 -19.30 -8.98 -2.08
C PHE A 130 -19.44 -7.92 -0.98
N THR A 131 -19.00 -8.25 0.21
CA THR A 131 -18.99 -7.32 1.35
C THR A 131 -17.62 -6.78 1.66
N ASP A 132 -16.57 -7.49 1.25
CA ASP A 132 -15.19 -7.17 1.55
C ASP A 132 -14.26 -7.33 0.34
N ILE A 133 -13.25 -6.44 0.27
CA ILE A 133 -12.09 -6.55 -0.60
C ILE A 133 -10.87 -6.76 0.29
N VAL A 134 -10.05 -7.76 0.00
CA VAL A 134 -8.73 -7.95 0.61
C VAL A 134 -7.68 -7.68 -0.45
N PHE A 135 -7.05 -6.52 -0.40
CA PHE A 135 -5.96 -6.16 -1.30
C PHE A 135 -4.63 -6.44 -0.63
N ASP A 136 -4.07 -7.59 -0.94
CA ASP A 136 -2.81 -8.02 -0.37
C ASP A 136 -1.61 -7.53 -1.20
N GLU A 137 -0.56 -7.11 -0.50
CA GLU A 137 0.66 -6.53 -1.06
C GLU A 137 0.42 -5.28 -1.94
N PHE A 138 -0.48 -4.38 -1.49
CA PHE A 138 -0.77 -3.16 -2.26
C PHE A 138 0.43 -2.20 -2.38
N ILE A 139 1.43 -2.30 -1.50
CA ILE A 139 2.73 -1.65 -1.64
C ILE A 139 3.74 -2.70 -2.11
N PRO A 140 4.31 -2.56 -3.32
CA PRO A 140 5.23 -3.53 -3.87
C PRO A 140 6.57 -3.57 -3.14
N GLU A 141 7.30 -4.65 -3.36
CA GLU A 141 8.67 -4.78 -2.85
C GLU A 141 9.66 -3.85 -3.56
N LYS A 142 10.85 -3.70 -2.95
CA LYS A 142 11.95 -2.92 -3.50
C LYS A 142 12.32 -3.42 -4.90
N GLY A 143 12.48 -2.48 -5.84
CA GLY A 143 12.85 -2.79 -7.23
C GLY A 143 11.69 -3.12 -8.16
N VAL A 144 10.45 -3.16 -7.65
CA VAL A 144 9.27 -3.33 -8.49
C VAL A 144 8.75 -1.97 -8.93
N ILE A 145 8.61 -1.78 -10.25
CA ILE A 145 8.11 -0.53 -10.82
C ILE A 145 6.63 -0.35 -10.44
N THR A 146 6.32 0.78 -9.80
CA THR A 146 4.93 1.22 -9.55
C THR A 146 4.49 2.18 -10.66
N ARG A 147 3.25 2.02 -11.10
CA ARG A 147 2.62 2.99 -11.99
C ARG A 147 1.86 4.01 -11.15
N ARG A 148 1.99 5.29 -11.45
CA ARG A 148 1.18 6.36 -10.80
C ARG A 148 -0.32 6.12 -10.93
N THR A 149 -0.74 5.46 -12.00
CA THR A 149 -2.14 5.11 -12.25
C THR A 149 -2.69 3.99 -11.36
N GLU A 150 -1.88 3.35 -10.51
CA GLU A 150 -2.35 2.29 -9.60
C GLU A 150 -3.35 2.83 -8.56
N GLY A 151 -3.15 4.08 -8.10
CA GLY A 151 -4.10 4.75 -7.21
C GLY A 151 -5.47 4.93 -7.86
N ASP A 152 -5.51 5.53 -9.04
CA ASP A 152 -6.76 5.70 -9.81
C ASP A 152 -7.41 4.37 -10.17
N ALA A 153 -6.60 3.36 -10.51
CA ALA A 153 -7.09 2.01 -10.79
C ALA A 153 -7.78 1.39 -9.56
N PHE A 154 -7.23 1.58 -8.36
CA PHE A 154 -7.86 1.11 -7.13
C PHE A 154 -9.17 1.84 -6.84
N LEU A 155 -9.21 3.18 -6.98
CA LEU A 155 -10.43 3.95 -6.78
C LEU A 155 -11.53 3.52 -7.76
N ASN A 156 -11.19 3.35 -9.04
CA ASN A 156 -12.11 2.86 -10.06
C ASN A 156 -12.61 1.43 -9.76
N ALA A 157 -11.71 0.54 -9.33
CA ALA A 157 -12.09 -0.82 -8.93
C ALA A 157 -13.05 -0.80 -7.74
N TYR A 158 -12.76 -0.01 -6.71
CA TYR A 158 -13.62 0.13 -5.53
C TYR A 158 -15.03 0.62 -5.92
N VAL A 159 -15.11 1.70 -6.71
CA VAL A 159 -16.41 2.24 -7.19
C VAL A 159 -17.16 1.21 -8.03
N THR A 160 -16.47 0.47 -8.90
CA THR A 160 -17.09 -0.58 -9.73
C THR A 160 -17.69 -1.71 -8.90
N ILE A 161 -16.98 -2.16 -7.85
CA ILE A 161 -17.43 -3.25 -6.98
C ILE A 161 -18.51 -2.77 -6.02
N SER A 162 -18.33 -1.59 -5.42
CA SER A 162 -19.29 -1.03 -4.46
C SER A 162 -20.64 -0.71 -5.12
N GLY A 163 -20.63 -0.35 -6.41
CA GLY A 163 -21.83 0.03 -7.15
C GLY A 163 -22.61 1.12 -6.41
N ASN A 164 -23.92 0.98 -6.35
CA ASN A 164 -24.83 1.93 -5.71
C ASN A 164 -25.26 1.49 -4.29
N ARG A 165 -24.49 0.60 -3.61
CA ARG A 165 -24.93 0.01 -2.34
C ARG A 165 -25.26 1.04 -1.26
N GLU A 166 -24.44 2.06 -1.11
CA GLU A 166 -24.67 3.11 -0.11
C GLU A 166 -25.88 3.97 -0.44
N LEU A 167 -26.10 4.27 -1.72
CA LEU A 167 -27.33 4.96 -2.18
C LEU A 167 -28.59 4.10 -1.94
N ALA A 168 -28.43 2.79 -1.92
CA ALA A 168 -29.50 1.83 -1.59
C ALA A 168 -29.63 1.56 -0.07
N GLY A 169 -28.96 2.35 0.78
CA GLY A 169 -29.00 2.21 2.25
C GLY A 169 -28.25 1.00 2.80
N ARG A 170 -27.40 0.35 2.00
CA ARG A 170 -26.56 -0.76 2.45
C ARG A 170 -25.25 -0.25 3.02
N PRO A 171 -24.56 -1.00 3.92
CA PRO A 171 -23.25 -0.64 4.42
C PRO A 171 -22.24 -0.47 3.28
N PRO A 172 -21.23 0.42 3.43
CA PRO A 172 -20.16 0.54 2.45
C PRO A 172 -19.42 -0.78 2.26
N LEU A 173 -18.86 -0.98 1.09
CA LEU A 173 -17.97 -2.09 0.81
C LEU A 173 -16.71 -1.94 1.69
N ARG A 174 -16.39 -2.95 2.50
CA ARG A 174 -15.19 -2.88 3.34
C ARG A 174 -13.95 -3.24 2.53
N ALA A 175 -12.90 -2.45 2.68
CA ALA A 175 -11.62 -2.73 2.04
C ALA A 175 -10.51 -2.92 3.08
N TRP A 176 -9.76 -4.01 2.94
CA TRP A 176 -8.57 -4.35 3.72
C TRP A 176 -7.35 -4.20 2.83
N LEU A 177 -6.51 -3.19 3.08
CA LEU A 177 -5.27 -2.95 2.36
C LEU A 177 -4.10 -3.46 3.20
N LEU A 178 -3.40 -4.48 2.72
CA LEU A 178 -2.34 -5.15 3.47
C LEU A 178 -1.00 -4.92 2.77
N ALA A 179 0.01 -4.44 3.49
CA ALA A 179 1.35 -4.24 2.95
C ALA A 179 2.45 -4.44 3.99
N ASN A 180 3.65 -4.69 3.47
CA ASN A 180 4.87 -4.57 4.24
C ASN A 180 5.38 -3.11 4.19
N THR A 181 6.27 -2.75 5.13
CA THR A 181 6.91 -1.43 5.19
C THR A 181 8.00 -1.31 4.11
N ASN A 182 7.59 -1.34 2.83
CA ASN A 182 8.52 -1.31 1.70
C ASN A 182 8.79 0.11 1.20
N ASN A 183 7.74 0.81 0.80
CA ASN A 183 7.86 2.17 0.29
C ASN A 183 6.69 3.03 0.78
N ILE A 184 6.98 4.16 1.43
CA ILE A 184 5.96 5.08 1.90
C ILE A 184 5.30 5.86 0.74
N ASN A 185 6.00 6.00 -0.38
CA ASN A 185 5.48 6.64 -1.60
C ASN A 185 4.61 5.65 -2.38
N SER A 186 3.45 5.33 -1.85
CA SER A 186 2.47 4.46 -2.50
C SER A 186 1.44 5.30 -3.25
N ALA A 187 1.27 5.05 -4.56
CA ALA A 187 0.25 5.71 -5.37
C ALA A 187 -1.17 5.52 -4.80
N ILE A 188 -1.42 4.40 -4.13
CA ILE A 188 -2.71 4.11 -3.48
C ILE A 188 -2.89 4.93 -2.21
N LEU A 189 -1.86 5.03 -1.35
CA LEU A 189 -1.92 5.91 -0.17
C LEU A 189 -2.10 7.38 -0.58
N GLU A 190 -1.43 7.81 -1.65
CA GLU A 190 -1.57 9.16 -2.20
C GLU A 190 -2.98 9.42 -2.71
N ALA A 191 -3.55 8.52 -3.53
CA ALA A 191 -4.90 8.64 -4.07
C ALA A 191 -5.98 8.67 -2.98
N LEU A 192 -5.75 7.95 -1.87
CA LEU A 192 -6.62 7.93 -0.69
C LEU A 192 -6.35 9.09 0.28
N ASN A 193 -5.36 9.94 0.03
CA ASN A 193 -4.87 11.01 0.92
C ASN A 193 -4.46 10.53 2.32
N LEU A 194 -3.87 9.34 2.43
CA LEU A 194 -3.48 8.72 3.71
C LEU A 194 -1.99 8.82 4.02
N THR A 195 -1.17 9.31 3.10
CA THR A 195 0.29 9.38 3.26
C THR A 195 0.69 10.19 4.50
N ASP A 196 0.04 11.33 4.72
CA ASP A 196 0.35 12.20 5.85
C ASP A 196 -0.08 11.57 7.19
N ASP A 197 -1.20 10.84 7.22
CA ASP A 197 -1.66 10.11 8.41
C ASP A 197 -0.70 8.98 8.77
N VAL A 198 -0.25 8.20 7.78
CA VAL A 198 0.75 7.14 7.97
C VAL A 198 2.05 7.70 8.53
N LEU A 199 2.53 8.85 8.01
CA LEU A 199 3.71 9.55 8.50
C LEU A 199 3.52 10.10 9.91
N TYR A 200 2.36 10.70 10.18
CA TYR A 200 2.02 11.21 11.51
C TYR A 200 2.07 10.10 12.56
N MET A 201 1.42 8.96 12.29
CA MET A 201 1.43 7.81 13.18
C MET A 201 2.84 7.35 13.50
N ARG A 202 3.68 7.23 12.48
CA ARG A 202 5.08 6.83 12.63
C ARG A 202 5.86 7.80 13.51
N ARG A 203 5.76 9.14 13.25
CA ARG A 203 6.44 10.17 14.04
C ARG A 203 6.01 10.17 15.50
N LYS A 204 4.76 9.76 15.76
CA LYS A 204 4.19 9.71 17.11
C LYS A 204 4.32 8.35 17.78
N GLY A 205 4.87 7.34 17.09
CA GLY A 205 4.91 5.97 17.60
C GLY A 205 3.53 5.38 17.86
N ARG A 206 2.52 5.77 17.07
CA ARG A 206 1.16 5.25 17.17
C ARG A 206 1.00 4.02 16.30
N GLU A 207 0.41 2.98 16.87
CA GLU A 207 0.13 1.74 16.15
C GLU A 207 -1.25 1.74 15.47
N GLU A 208 -2.17 2.60 15.91
CA GLU A 208 -3.55 2.63 15.46
C GLU A 208 -4.06 4.07 15.34
N LEU A 209 -4.78 4.38 14.27
CA LEU A 209 -5.45 5.66 14.03
C LEU A 209 -6.76 5.41 13.28
N LEU A 210 -7.88 5.70 13.94
CA LEU A 210 -9.18 5.78 13.29
C LEU A 210 -9.48 7.24 12.96
N THR A 211 -9.70 7.52 11.66
CA THR A 211 -10.04 8.86 11.19
C THR A 211 -11.55 9.11 11.29
N ASP A 212 -11.95 10.38 11.26
CA ASP A 212 -13.35 10.82 11.20
C ASP A 212 -14.08 10.39 9.91
N LYS A 213 -13.32 10.00 8.88
CA LYS A 213 -13.83 9.49 7.60
C LYS A 213 -14.03 7.96 7.59
N GLY A 214 -13.90 7.28 8.72
CA GLY A 214 -14.05 5.84 8.82
C GLY A 214 -12.90 5.06 8.17
N VAL A 215 -11.68 5.57 8.21
CA VAL A 215 -10.47 4.87 7.82
C VAL A 215 -9.68 4.49 9.05
N LEU A 216 -9.39 3.20 9.20
CA LEU A 216 -8.53 2.68 10.26
C LEU A 216 -7.15 2.37 9.69
N ILE A 217 -6.14 3.05 10.18
CA ILE A 217 -4.74 2.79 9.80
C ILE A 217 -4.07 2.06 10.96
N VAL A 218 -3.39 0.97 10.67
CA VAL A 218 -2.69 0.12 11.65
C VAL A 218 -1.24 -0.06 11.22
N GLN A 219 -0.31 0.33 12.10
CA GLN A 219 1.13 0.10 11.96
C GLN A 219 1.62 -0.78 13.10
N PRO A 220 1.44 -2.10 13.02
CA PRO A 220 1.70 -2.99 14.15
C PRO A 220 3.19 -3.07 14.49
N ASP A 221 3.48 -3.01 15.79
CA ASP A 221 4.83 -3.11 16.35
C ASP A 221 4.91 -4.11 17.53
N SER A 222 4.35 -5.30 17.36
CA SER A 222 4.31 -6.35 18.38
C SER A 222 5.69 -6.75 18.87
N GLN A 223 6.05 -6.32 20.06
CA GLN A 223 7.34 -6.61 20.67
C GLN A 223 7.52 -8.11 20.94
N ARG A 224 6.44 -8.85 21.19
CA ARG A 224 6.48 -10.30 21.40
C ARG A 224 6.89 -11.04 20.12
N VAL A 225 6.27 -10.72 18.98
CA VAL A 225 6.63 -11.29 17.68
C VAL A 225 8.06 -10.90 17.28
N ILE A 226 8.47 -9.66 17.55
CA ILE A 226 9.82 -9.18 17.29
C ILE A 226 10.85 -9.99 18.07
N SER A 227 10.63 -10.18 19.36
CA SER A 227 11.56 -10.95 20.22
C SER A 227 11.73 -12.39 19.72
N GLN A 228 10.64 -13.07 19.38
CA GLN A 228 10.69 -14.42 18.83
C GLN A 228 11.44 -14.47 17.48
N ARG A 229 11.25 -13.47 16.62
CA ARG A 229 11.92 -13.42 15.30
C ARG A 229 13.43 -13.20 15.42
N LYS A 230 13.90 -12.39 16.37
CA LYS A 230 15.33 -12.18 16.62
C LYS A 230 16.06 -13.49 16.91
N GLU A 231 15.35 -14.46 17.47
CA GLU A 231 15.90 -15.77 17.82
C GLU A 231 15.97 -16.75 16.63
N THR A 232 15.41 -16.42 15.47
CA THR A 232 15.48 -17.29 14.29
C THR A 232 16.90 -17.35 13.72
N ALA A 233 17.25 -18.48 13.08
CA ALA A 233 18.58 -18.71 12.51
C ALA A 233 18.98 -17.61 11.51
N LEU A 234 18.06 -17.20 10.63
CA LEU A 234 18.30 -16.15 9.65
C LEU A 234 18.61 -14.82 10.31
N MET A 235 17.84 -14.40 11.31
CA MET A 235 18.03 -13.09 11.97
C MET A 235 19.31 -13.04 12.81
N LYS A 236 19.74 -14.17 13.37
CA LYS A 236 21.05 -14.28 14.05
C LYS A 236 22.24 -14.14 13.10
N GLN A 237 22.05 -14.53 11.83
CA GLN A 237 23.11 -14.48 10.82
C GLN A 237 23.20 -13.11 10.12
N ILE A 238 22.09 -12.38 9.98
CA ILE A 238 22.05 -11.12 9.27
C ILE A 238 22.56 -9.98 10.16
N SER A 239 23.35 -9.07 9.56
CA SER A 239 23.78 -7.85 10.24
C SER A 239 22.57 -7.00 10.64
N ASN A 240 22.56 -6.52 11.89
CA ASN A 240 21.54 -5.57 12.38
C ASN A 240 21.58 -4.19 11.69
N LYS A 241 22.61 -3.94 10.86
CA LYS A 241 22.74 -2.73 10.06
C LYS A 241 22.20 -2.90 8.63
N SER A 242 21.68 -4.07 8.26
CA SER A 242 21.14 -4.29 6.92
C SER A 242 19.73 -3.71 6.79
N ASP A 243 19.40 -3.20 5.58
CA ASP A 243 18.04 -2.71 5.27
C ASP A 243 16.99 -3.79 5.53
N PHE A 244 17.32 -5.05 5.22
CA PHE A 244 16.43 -6.18 5.46
C PHE A 244 16.13 -6.36 6.95
N TYR A 245 17.14 -6.27 7.82
CA TYR A 245 16.95 -6.36 9.27
C TYR A 245 16.07 -5.20 9.78
N GLY A 246 16.37 -3.98 9.35
CA GLY A 246 15.57 -2.80 9.67
C GLY A 246 14.10 -2.97 9.30
N MET A 247 13.81 -3.41 8.08
CA MET A 247 12.45 -3.68 7.62
C MET A 247 11.79 -4.84 8.36
N ALA A 248 12.52 -5.94 8.59
CA ALA A 248 11.96 -7.15 9.14
C ALA A 248 11.74 -7.09 10.66
N ILE A 249 12.59 -6.37 11.39
CA ILE A 249 12.63 -6.33 12.85
C ILE A 249 12.24 -4.96 13.41
N GLU A 250 12.72 -3.85 12.80
CA GLU A 250 12.58 -2.50 13.36
C GLU A 250 11.40 -1.72 12.79
N ASN A 251 10.61 -2.32 11.89
CA ASN A 251 9.52 -1.66 11.17
C ASN A 251 10.01 -0.45 10.35
N ALA A 252 11.29 -0.46 9.96
CA ALA A 252 11.84 0.56 9.11
C ALA A 252 11.33 0.40 7.67
N TRP A 253 11.02 1.50 7.03
CA TRP A 253 10.70 1.50 5.61
C TRP A 253 11.97 1.25 4.80
N SER A 254 11.91 0.38 3.80
CA SER A 254 13.04 0.12 2.89
C SER A 254 13.43 1.35 2.09
N TYR A 255 12.43 2.19 1.77
CA TYR A 255 12.57 3.54 1.25
C TYR A 255 11.87 4.51 2.18
N ASP A 256 12.65 5.24 2.95
CA ASP A 256 12.16 6.29 3.82
C ASP A 256 12.64 7.65 3.33
N ASP A 257 11.80 8.29 2.54
CA ASP A 257 12.04 9.66 2.07
C ASP A 257 11.64 10.72 3.12
N SER A 258 11.14 10.32 4.29
CA SER A 258 10.69 11.25 5.33
C SER A 258 11.78 12.21 5.84
N PRO A 259 13.09 11.85 5.86
CA PRO A 259 14.14 12.79 6.22
C PRO A 259 14.27 14.01 5.29
N TYR A 260 13.81 13.86 4.04
CA TYR A 260 13.80 14.97 3.08
C TYR A 260 12.60 15.91 3.29
N ILE A 261 11.58 15.48 4.04
CA ILE A 261 10.37 16.29 4.25
C ILE A 261 10.59 17.25 5.41
N LYS A 262 10.53 18.55 5.11
CA LYS A 262 10.70 19.63 6.09
C LYS A 262 9.67 20.72 5.85
N ASN A 263 9.21 21.35 6.90
CA ASN A 263 8.42 22.57 6.78
C ASN A 263 9.36 23.76 6.93
N MET A 264 9.61 24.47 5.85
CA MET A 264 10.54 25.61 5.82
C MET A 264 9.81 26.90 5.43
N PRO A 265 10.05 28.02 6.14
CA PRO A 265 9.50 29.31 5.74
C PRO A 265 10.18 29.82 4.48
N LEU A 266 9.41 30.33 3.52
CA LEU A 266 9.94 30.82 2.23
C LEU A 266 10.62 32.21 2.35
N LYS A 267 10.52 32.87 3.49
CA LYS A 267 11.12 34.20 3.70
C LYS A 267 12.63 34.16 3.50
N GLY A 268 13.14 34.96 2.57
CA GLY A 268 14.57 35.03 2.22
C GLY A 268 15.04 33.99 1.20
N MET A 269 14.15 33.10 0.73
CA MET A 269 14.48 32.20 -0.37
C MET A 269 14.28 32.89 -1.73
N GLN A 270 15.03 32.45 -2.74
CA GLN A 270 14.92 32.94 -4.11
C GLN A 270 14.19 31.91 -5.00
N PRO A 271 13.28 32.35 -5.90
CA PRO A 271 12.70 31.48 -6.90
C PRO A 271 13.77 30.82 -7.77
N ALA A 272 13.62 29.52 -8.07
CA ALA A 272 14.49 28.79 -8.97
C ALA A 272 13.76 28.32 -10.22
N TRP A 273 12.80 27.40 -10.08
CA TRP A 273 11.97 26.91 -11.18
C TRP A 273 10.61 26.42 -10.64
N GLY A 274 9.59 26.42 -11.54
CA GLY A 274 8.28 25.86 -11.27
C GLY A 274 7.86 24.91 -12.40
N TYR A 275 7.15 23.84 -12.06
CA TYR A 275 6.68 22.83 -13.01
C TYR A 275 5.21 22.54 -12.81
N ASP A 276 4.43 22.64 -13.92
CA ASP A 276 3.01 22.29 -14.03
C ASP A 276 2.11 22.95 -12.96
N ASP A 277 2.49 24.13 -12.52
CA ASP A 277 1.87 24.84 -11.38
C ASP A 277 1.66 23.95 -10.12
N SER A 278 2.29 22.77 -10.10
CA SER A 278 2.14 21.76 -9.06
C SER A 278 3.27 21.80 -8.04
N ILE A 279 4.51 22.09 -8.45
CA ILE A 279 5.67 22.21 -7.57
C ILE A 279 6.58 23.37 -7.98
N PHE A 280 7.22 23.98 -6.98
CA PHE A 280 8.11 25.14 -7.11
C PHE A 280 9.35 24.95 -6.28
N ALA A 281 10.52 25.14 -6.89
CA ALA A 281 11.80 25.07 -6.20
C ALA A 281 12.27 26.47 -5.78
N TRP A 282 12.69 26.57 -4.55
CA TRP A 282 13.20 27.76 -3.90
C TRP A 282 14.63 27.54 -3.46
N LYS A 283 15.54 28.45 -3.84
CA LYS A 283 16.95 28.38 -3.46
C LYS A 283 17.19 29.06 -2.12
N HIS A 284 17.99 28.43 -1.26
CA HIS A 284 18.48 28.99 0.00
C HIS A 284 19.96 28.63 0.22
N PRO A 285 20.66 29.19 1.21
CA PRO A 285 22.12 28.97 1.40
C PRO A 285 22.53 27.50 1.55
N GLY A 286 21.64 26.64 2.07
CA GLY A 286 21.89 25.19 2.25
C GLY A 286 21.46 24.32 1.08
N GLY A 287 20.96 24.88 -0.04
CA GLY A 287 20.48 24.11 -1.19
C GLY A 287 19.13 24.57 -1.71
N TYR A 288 18.19 23.64 -1.84
CA TYR A 288 16.84 23.93 -2.38
C TYR A 288 15.74 23.40 -1.49
N TYR A 289 14.63 24.12 -1.50
CA TYR A 289 13.36 23.68 -0.92
C TYR A 289 12.30 23.60 -2.02
N VAL A 290 11.70 22.45 -2.18
CA VAL A 290 10.66 22.21 -3.20
C VAL A 290 9.31 22.07 -2.50
N CYS A 291 8.34 22.89 -2.90
CA CYS A 291 7.04 22.95 -2.28
C CYS A 291 5.95 23.32 -3.30
N ARG A 292 4.70 23.35 -2.86
CA ARG A 292 3.55 23.74 -3.73
C ARG A 292 3.28 25.23 -3.77
N ALA A 293 3.97 26.02 -2.93
CA ALA A 293 3.74 27.47 -2.88
C ALA A 293 4.35 28.15 -4.10
N PRO A 294 3.55 28.81 -4.97
CA PRO A 294 4.02 29.48 -6.15
C PRO A 294 4.83 30.75 -5.81
N PHE A 295 5.77 31.09 -6.67
CA PHE A 295 6.41 32.40 -6.63
C PHE A 295 5.68 33.38 -7.55
N ARG A 296 5.60 34.64 -7.12
CA ARG A 296 4.91 35.70 -7.85
C ARG A 296 5.88 36.42 -8.81
N GLY A 297 5.49 36.62 -10.05
CA GLY A 297 6.16 37.55 -10.97
C GLY A 297 7.37 37.04 -11.75
N HIS A 298 7.68 35.73 -11.69
CA HIS A 298 8.81 35.15 -12.44
C HIS A 298 8.34 34.14 -13.48
N SER A 299 7.85 34.61 -14.65
CA SER A 299 7.37 33.74 -15.73
C SER A 299 8.48 32.87 -16.34
N ASP A 300 9.73 33.35 -16.33
CA ASP A 300 10.86 32.71 -17.00
C ASP A 300 11.32 31.41 -16.33
N CYS A 301 10.87 31.17 -15.10
CA CYS A 301 11.22 29.95 -14.33
C CYS A 301 10.14 28.88 -14.36
N LYS A 302 9.13 28.97 -15.22
CA LYS A 302 8.03 28.03 -15.27
C LYS A 302 8.11 27.11 -16.48
N TYR A 303 7.71 25.86 -16.27
CA TYR A 303 7.58 24.80 -17.26
C TYR A 303 6.14 24.27 -17.19
N GLU A 304 5.44 24.14 -18.33
CA GLU A 304 3.99 23.88 -18.40
C GLU A 304 3.57 22.42 -18.23
N GLY A 305 4.49 21.53 -17.81
CA GLY A 305 4.14 20.15 -17.51
C GLY A 305 4.10 19.19 -18.72
N SER A 306 4.38 19.67 -19.94
CA SER A 306 4.52 18.80 -21.10
C SER A 306 5.72 17.85 -20.95
N ARG A 307 5.71 16.75 -21.73
CA ARG A 307 6.88 15.84 -21.76
C ARG A 307 8.16 16.57 -22.15
N THR A 308 8.07 17.44 -23.13
CA THR A 308 9.21 18.26 -23.61
C THR A 308 9.69 19.22 -22.53
N ASP A 309 8.79 19.84 -21.77
CA ASP A 309 9.16 20.72 -20.66
C ASP A 309 9.82 19.97 -19.53
N ARG A 310 9.36 18.75 -19.24
CA ARG A 310 10.00 17.89 -18.23
C ARG A 310 11.44 17.56 -18.64
N GLU A 311 11.65 17.16 -19.90
CA GLU A 311 12.99 16.83 -20.42
C GLU A 311 13.88 18.06 -20.41
N ARG A 312 13.35 19.23 -20.79
CA ARG A 312 14.05 20.53 -20.75
C ARG A 312 14.43 20.92 -19.33
N LEU A 313 13.49 20.85 -18.37
CA LEU A 313 13.76 21.13 -16.95
C LEU A 313 14.84 20.21 -16.40
N ALA A 314 14.77 18.91 -16.66
CA ALA A 314 15.76 17.95 -16.19
C ALA A 314 17.16 18.21 -16.77
N MET A 315 17.25 18.71 -18.00
CA MET A 315 18.51 19.06 -18.65
C MET A 315 19.08 20.38 -18.11
N GLU A 316 18.27 21.45 -18.09
CA GLU A 316 18.71 22.79 -17.65
C GLU A 316 19.05 22.81 -16.15
N TRP A 317 18.36 22.00 -15.36
CA TRP A 317 18.58 21.88 -13.91
C TRP A 317 19.19 20.53 -13.52
N SER A 318 20.07 19.98 -14.35
CA SER A 318 20.73 18.69 -14.11
C SER A 318 21.48 18.62 -12.76
N ILE A 319 21.84 19.76 -12.19
CA ILE A 319 22.42 19.89 -10.85
C ILE A 319 21.50 19.38 -9.73
N MET A 320 20.17 19.31 -9.94
CA MET A 320 19.22 18.85 -8.93
C MET A 320 19.48 17.42 -8.50
N LYS A 321 19.87 16.54 -9.42
CA LYS A 321 20.13 15.14 -9.10
C LYS A 321 21.30 14.96 -8.12
N PRO A 322 22.52 15.50 -8.35
CA PRO A 322 23.58 15.45 -7.33
C PRO A 322 23.22 16.17 -6.03
N TYR A 323 22.47 17.29 -6.07
CA TYR A 323 22.01 17.96 -4.84
C TYR A 323 21.04 17.09 -4.02
N TYR A 324 20.19 16.31 -4.69
CA TYR A 324 19.31 15.35 -4.02
C TYR A 324 20.12 14.27 -3.28
N TYR A 325 21.07 13.63 -3.95
CA TYR A 325 21.92 12.60 -3.32
C TYR A 325 22.83 13.15 -2.21
N ALA A 326 23.18 14.43 -2.28
CA ALA A 326 23.92 15.11 -1.22
C ALA A 326 23.04 15.58 -0.05
N ALA A 327 21.72 15.23 -0.04
CA ALA A 327 20.74 15.69 0.93
C ALA A 327 20.62 17.22 1.06
N CYS A 328 20.93 17.94 -0.02
CA CYS A 328 20.85 19.42 -0.10
C CYS A 328 19.49 19.89 -0.65
N ILE A 329 18.53 19.00 -0.84
CA ILE A 329 17.14 19.35 -1.22
C ILE A 329 16.19 18.87 -0.13
N SER A 330 15.26 19.74 0.25
CA SER A 330 14.17 19.40 1.15
C SER A 330 12.81 19.65 0.48
N PHE A 331 11.78 18.95 0.89
CA PHE A 331 10.46 18.98 0.27
C PHE A 331 9.38 19.28 1.31
N SER A 332 8.29 19.94 0.90
CA SER A 332 7.16 20.21 1.78
C SER A 332 6.39 18.96 2.16
N ASP A 333 6.31 18.00 1.25
CA ASP A 333 5.54 16.76 1.38
C ASP A 333 6.04 15.69 0.41
N LEU A 334 5.61 14.44 0.61
CA LEU A 334 6.03 13.30 -0.21
C LEU A 334 5.53 13.38 -1.65
N ARG A 335 4.40 14.01 -1.90
CA ARG A 335 3.89 14.18 -3.27
C ARG A 335 4.81 15.12 -4.06
N THR A 336 5.25 16.20 -3.44
CA THR A 336 6.24 17.12 -4.02
C THR A 336 7.54 16.39 -4.36
N LEU A 337 8.03 15.55 -3.43
CA LEU A 337 9.20 14.70 -3.66
C LEU A 337 8.99 13.69 -4.80
N ALA A 338 7.84 13.04 -4.87
CA ALA A 338 7.54 12.06 -5.93
C ALA A 338 7.51 12.70 -7.33
N ILE A 339 6.93 13.90 -7.45
CA ILE A 339 6.95 14.67 -8.70
C ILE A 339 8.40 15.03 -9.06
N PHE A 340 9.18 15.52 -8.11
CA PHE A 340 10.60 15.85 -8.31
C PHE A 340 11.41 14.64 -8.80
N LYS A 341 11.29 13.49 -8.13
CA LYS A 341 11.96 12.25 -8.55
C LYS A 341 11.61 11.85 -9.99
N THR A 342 10.35 12.02 -10.37
CA THR A 342 9.90 11.73 -11.75
C THR A 342 10.53 12.68 -12.77
N ILE A 343 10.62 13.97 -12.47
CA ILE A 343 11.21 14.97 -13.38
C ILE A 343 12.68 14.64 -13.63
N PHE A 344 13.42 14.34 -12.56
CA PHE A 344 14.88 14.16 -12.61
C PHE A 344 15.32 12.70 -12.77
N ASN A 345 14.40 11.76 -13.03
CA ASN A 345 14.67 10.32 -13.17
C ASN A 345 15.53 9.79 -12.00
N ILE A 346 15.04 10.01 -10.79
CA ILE A 346 15.62 9.53 -9.53
C ILE A 346 14.78 8.34 -9.04
N ASP A 347 15.43 7.24 -8.77
CA ASP A 347 14.82 6.00 -8.25
C ASP A 347 14.52 6.11 -6.75
#